data_98556688b51f2bc62777b4e421d8e255
#
_entry.id   98556688b51f2bc62777b4e421d8e255
#
_cell.length_a   1.000
_cell.length_b   1.000
_cell.length_c   1.000
_cell.angle_alpha   90.00
_cell.angle_beta   90.00
_cell.angle_gamma   90.00
#
_symmetry.space_group_name_H-M   'P 1'
#
loop_
_entity.id
_entity.type
_entity.pdbx_description
1 polymer ?
#
loop_
_entity_poly.entity_id
_entity_poly.type
_entity_poly.pdbx_seq_one_letter_code
_entity_poly.pdbx_strand_id
1 'polypeptide(L)'
;MENWTDYGFAPLDVISQGGARPAPKHQFSLVTTARWETPYIVEWISYHLSIGFDHIYIYCNDDNPEEMFEAVFPFTVGNTPKVTFRHYGVTGAQFQMFFHFLRHYSTETEWIMFLDVDEFLCLKNTNNIGKFIEKYTCVDALYFNWSFFGNNNHKIRPKGSVLKNYTRREDGATPFTKILVRSTEIPYRKVFLHPSEAIHHNLLGLAPDLKAVNVLGDSLKGYYDNFPHQAWSYLKEDGRNKKIIDIAFIAHYNIKSEQDFDIRSRRSISGNYVEQSRWGSMSRSERDKFLAATNAVFDPYLKNYWSEISNPASCCVFPLPEWPLISEGCLATQSSVLGDMPVEENAEGPLSGQIPNFPAHHTACEDNPWWRVDLGKVARIHEIRLFNRLDDAIERSANLEISVSDDDNSWVIIHRKDDNISYGGADGSPYIWRNEEGVPARFVKITLLGQQIYLHFCQVQVFGIASW
;
A
#
# COMPACT_ATOMS: atom_id res chain seq x y z
N MET A 1 31.43 7.81 -15.05
CA MET A 1 31.18 8.70 -13.90
C MET A 1 31.22 7.82 -12.67
N GLU A 2 32.10 8.11 -11.74
CA GLU A 2 32.13 7.37 -10.45
C GLU A 2 30.80 7.59 -9.73
N ASN A 3 30.26 6.52 -9.18
CA ASN A 3 29.01 6.59 -8.40
C ASN A 3 29.36 7.03 -6.97
N TRP A 4 29.31 8.33 -6.69
CA TRP A 4 29.66 8.92 -5.40
C TRP A 4 28.83 8.37 -4.22
N THR A 5 27.68 7.76 -4.49
CA THR A 5 26.89 7.11 -3.43
C THR A 5 27.58 5.88 -2.86
N ASP A 6 28.48 5.24 -3.61
CA ASP A 6 29.28 4.10 -3.15
C ASP A 6 30.29 4.50 -2.07
N TYR A 7 30.57 5.80 -1.94
CA TYR A 7 31.41 6.37 -0.89
C TYR A 7 30.61 6.89 0.31
N GLY A 8 29.31 6.60 0.39
CA GLY A 8 28.44 6.98 1.51
C GLY A 8 27.92 8.42 1.48
N PHE A 9 28.11 9.16 0.38
CA PHE A 9 27.48 10.47 0.21
C PHE A 9 25.99 10.32 -0.13
N ALA A 10 25.16 11.14 0.51
CA ALA A 10 23.75 11.16 0.15
C ALA A 10 23.54 11.74 -1.25
N PRO A 11 22.64 11.19 -2.07
CA PRO A 11 22.41 11.64 -3.46
C PRO A 11 22.18 13.14 -3.60
N LEU A 12 21.41 13.74 -2.68
CA LEU A 12 21.14 15.19 -2.72
C LEU A 12 22.41 16.01 -2.45
N ASP A 13 23.33 15.54 -1.59
CA ASP A 13 24.60 16.22 -1.31
C ASP A 13 25.49 16.23 -2.56
N VAL A 14 25.52 15.13 -3.31
CA VAL A 14 26.26 15.04 -4.59
C VAL A 14 25.73 16.04 -5.61
N ILE A 15 24.39 16.13 -5.76
CA ILE A 15 23.75 17.09 -6.66
C ILE A 15 24.03 18.54 -6.23
N SER A 16 24.00 18.83 -4.93
CA SER A 16 24.26 20.17 -4.41
C SER A 16 25.69 20.66 -4.68
N GLN A 17 26.62 19.73 -4.94
CA GLN A 17 28.02 20.00 -5.32
C GLN A 17 28.24 19.93 -6.84
N GLY A 18 27.20 19.94 -7.64
CA GLY A 18 27.27 19.96 -9.10
C GLY A 18 27.24 18.58 -9.77
N GLY A 19 26.98 17.51 -9.02
CA GLY A 19 26.72 16.18 -9.58
C GLY A 19 25.41 16.13 -10.38
N ALA A 20 25.36 15.28 -11.39
CA ALA A 20 24.17 15.09 -12.19
C ALA A 20 23.04 14.44 -11.36
N ARG A 21 21.80 14.93 -11.54
CA ARG A 21 20.63 14.29 -10.96
C ARG A 21 20.29 13.01 -11.76
N PRO A 22 20.15 11.85 -11.12
CA PRO A 22 19.75 10.63 -11.81
C PRO A 22 18.30 10.74 -12.32
N ALA A 23 17.95 9.92 -13.31
CA ALA A 23 16.55 9.77 -13.70
C ALA A 23 15.76 9.17 -12.52
N PRO A 24 14.53 9.65 -12.24
CA PRO A 24 13.72 9.10 -11.16
C PRO A 24 13.34 7.64 -11.45
N LYS A 25 13.32 6.82 -10.40
CA LYS A 25 12.85 5.42 -10.44
C LYS A 25 11.33 5.34 -10.36
N HIS A 26 10.72 6.32 -9.69
CA HIS A 26 9.29 6.38 -9.39
C HIS A 26 8.69 7.68 -9.90
N GLN A 27 7.49 7.61 -10.46
CA GLN A 27 6.78 8.81 -10.89
C GLN A 27 6.09 9.51 -9.71
N PHE A 28 5.40 8.75 -8.86
CA PHE A 28 4.68 9.28 -7.70
C PHE A 28 5.05 8.51 -6.44
N SER A 29 5.61 9.19 -5.45
CA SER A 29 5.93 8.57 -4.17
C SER A 29 5.24 9.24 -3.00
N LEU A 30 4.85 8.41 -2.01
CA LEU A 30 4.41 8.88 -0.70
C LEU A 30 5.51 8.74 0.33
N VAL A 31 5.49 9.65 1.29
CA VAL A 31 6.36 9.61 2.46
C VAL A 31 5.50 9.74 3.72
N THR A 32 5.65 8.83 4.63
CA THR A 32 4.92 8.86 5.91
C THR A 32 5.80 8.60 7.10
N THR A 33 5.40 9.15 8.23
CA THR A 33 5.93 8.81 9.55
C THR A 33 4.82 8.12 10.32
N ALA A 34 5.07 6.95 10.86
CA ALA A 34 4.08 6.12 11.52
C ALA A 34 4.50 5.80 12.95
N ARG A 35 3.61 6.09 13.93
CA ARG A 35 3.75 5.70 15.32
C ARG A 35 2.42 5.15 15.85
N TRP A 36 2.42 3.88 16.30
CA TRP A 36 1.23 3.17 16.77
C TRP A 36 0.12 3.07 15.70
N GLU A 37 0.52 2.98 14.42
CA GLU A 37 -0.40 2.92 13.28
C GLU A 37 -0.47 1.52 12.63
N THR A 38 0.13 0.50 13.25
CA THR A 38 0.11 -0.89 12.74
C THR A 38 -1.29 -1.37 12.33
N PRO A 39 -2.38 -1.07 13.10
CA PRO A 39 -3.72 -1.51 12.71
C PRO A 39 -4.26 -0.92 11.40
N TYR A 40 -3.64 0.13 10.87
CA TYR A 40 -4.14 0.91 9.75
C TYR A 40 -3.21 0.92 8.54
N ILE A 41 -1.91 0.63 8.76
CA ILE A 41 -0.85 0.85 7.77
C ILE A 41 -1.07 0.04 6.48
N VAL A 42 -1.52 -1.20 6.58
CA VAL A 42 -1.73 -2.10 5.42
C VAL A 42 -2.86 -1.58 4.52
N GLU A 43 -3.98 -1.12 5.11
CA GLU A 43 -5.08 -0.51 4.35
C GLU A 43 -4.61 0.77 3.66
N TRP A 44 -3.85 1.61 4.38
CA TRP A 44 -3.33 2.87 3.87
C TRP A 44 -2.36 2.67 2.69
N ILE A 45 -1.43 1.72 2.80
CA ILE A 45 -0.50 1.34 1.71
C ILE A 45 -1.30 0.86 0.49
N SER A 46 -2.16 -0.14 0.70
CA SER A 46 -2.91 -0.79 -0.38
C SER A 46 -3.82 0.19 -1.11
N TYR A 47 -4.47 1.10 -0.38
CA TYR A 47 -5.30 2.16 -0.97
C TYR A 47 -4.47 3.08 -1.87
N HIS A 48 -3.36 3.61 -1.38
CA HIS A 48 -2.59 4.57 -2.15
C HIS A 48 -1.88 3.95 -3.36
N LEU A 49 -1.44 2.70 -3.26
CA LEU A 49 -0.96 1.95 -4.43
C LEU A 49 -2.07 1.78 -5.47
N SER A 50 -3.32 1.54 -5.04
CA SER A 50 -4.46 1.34 -5.95
C SER A 50 -4.84 2.60 -6.72
N ILE A 51 -4.55 3.79 -6.19
CA ILE A 51 -4.78 5.07 -6.88
C ILE A 51 -3.55 5.58 -7.65
N GLY A 52 -2.50 4.75 -7.79
CA GLY A 52 -1.40 4.96 -8.72
C GLY A 52 -0.13 5.58 -8.13
N PHE A 53 0.07 5.57 -6.81
CA PHE A 53 1.39 5.82 -6.27
C PHE A 53 2.29 4.61 -6.53
N ASP A 54 3.51 4.84 -6.99
CA ASP A 54 4.44 3.78 -7.39
C ASP A 54 5.20 3.20 -6.21
N HIS A 55 5.54 4.06 -5.24
CA HIS A 55 6.38 3.70 -4.11
C HIS A 55 6.03 4.49 -2.85
N ILE A 56 6.23 3.87 -1.69
CA ILE A 56 5.92 4.47 -0.39
C ILE A 56 7.13 4.33 0.53
N TYR A 57 7.57 5.44 1.11
CA TYR A 57 8.63 5.49 2.12
C TYR A 57 8.00 5.60 3.51
N ILE A 58 8.19 4.57 4.34
CA ILE A 58 7.62 4.49 5.68
C ILE A 58 8.74 4.63 6.72
N TYR A 59 8.61 5.64 7.56
CA TYR A 59 9.43 5.83 8.74
C TYR A 59 8.65 5.40 9.98
N CYS A 60 8.95 4.21 10.48
CA CYS A 60 8.39 3.70 11.73
C CYS A 60 9.05 4.42 12.91
N ASN A 61 8.24 5.07 13.74
CA ASN A 61 8.68 5.77 14.94
C ASN A 61 8.22 5.05 16.23
N ASP A 62 7.88 3.77 16.13
CA ASP A 62 7.56 2.93 17.28
C ASP A 62 8.83 2.61 18.10
N ASP A 63 8.66 2.38 19.39
CA ASP A 63 9.77 1.97 20.26
C ASP A 63 10.31 0.59 19.87
N ASN A 64 9.41 -0.32 19.43
CA ASN A 64 9.73 -1.57 18.76
C ASN A 64 9.07 -1.61 17.37
N PRO A 65 9.84 -1.70 16.28
CA PRO A 65 9.30 -1.68 14.92
C PRO A 65 8.76 -3.04 14.44
N GLU A 66 8.94 -4.11 15.19
CA GLU A 66 8.76 -5.50 14.74
C GLU A 66 7.34 -5.75 14.21
N GLU A 67 6.31 -5.41 15.01
CA GLU A 67 4.90 -5.59 14.63
C GLU A 67 4.53 -4.82 13.35
N MET A 68 5.00 -3.58 13.23
CA MET A 68 4.75 -2.78 12.03
C MET A 68 5.54 -3.33 10.84
N PHE A 69 6.79 -3.75 11.05
CA PHE A 69 7.61 -4.31 9.99
C PHE A 69 7.00 -5.61 9.44
N GLU A 70 6.54 -6.52 10.31
CA GLU A 70 5.84 -7.73 9.90
C GLU A 70 4.61 -7.41 9.04
N ALA A 71 3.80 -6.42 9.45
CA ALA A 71 2.61 -6.02 8.71
C ALA A 71 2.94 -5.46 7.31
N VAL A 72 4.05 -4.72 7.14
CA VAL A 72 4.42 -4.10 5.86
C VAL A 72 5.39 -4.94 5.04
N PHE A 73 5.97 -6.00 5.60
CA PHE A 73 6.96 -6.84 4.96
C PHE A 73 6.57 -7.31 3.54
N PRO A 74 5.32 -7.73 3.27
CA PRO A 74 4.91 -8.15 1.92
C PRO A 74 5.14 -7.09 0.83
N PHE A 75 5.15 -5.82 1.20
CA PHE A 75 5.35 -4.71 0.27
C PHE A 75 6.83 -4.31 0.11
N THR A 76 7.72 -4.85 0.95
CA THR A 76 9.15 -4.49 0.96
C THR A 76 10.02 -5.46 0.15
N VAL A 77 9.45 -6.55 -0.35
CA VAL A 77 10.13 -7.65 -1.04
C VAL A 77 9.64 -7.80 -2.48
N GLY A 78 10.31 -8.63 -3.27
CA GLY A 78 10.01 -8.89 -4.68
C GLY A 78 10.86 -8.07 -5.64
N ASN A 79 10.65 -8.26 -6.94
CA ASN A 79 11.46 -7.62 -8.00
C ASN A 79 11.23 -6.10 -8.09
N THR A 80 10.07 -5.63 -7.65
CA THR A 80 9.71 -4.20 -7.62
C THR A 80 9.05 -3.86 -6.28
N PRO A 81 9.84 -3.78 -5.19
CA PRO A 81 9.31 -3.46 -3.87
C PRO A 81 8.49 -2.17 -3.91
N LYS A 82 7.33 -2.16 -3.27
CA LYS A 82 6.43 -1.01 -3.23
C LYS A 82 6.67 -0.12 -2.00
N VAL A 83 7.38 -0.65 -1.01
CA VAL A 83 7.65 0.05 0.25
C VAL A 83 9.13 0.01 0.58
N THR A 84 9.68 1.17 0.95
CA THR A 84 10.94 1.28 1.67
C THR A 84 10.63 1.54 3.14
N PHE A 85 10.96 0.59 4.01
CA PHE A 85 10.73 0.69 5.45
C PHE A 85 12.02 1.13 6.17
N ARG A 86 11.87 2.10 7.09
CA ARG A 86 12.94 2.59 7.96
C ARG A 86 12.45 2.71 9.38
N HIS A 87 13.21 2.20 10.33
CA HIS A 87 12.97 2.46 11.74
C HIS A 87 13.75 3.68 12.20
N TYR A 88 13.08 4.57 12.93
CA TYR A 88 13.66 5.75 13.55
C TYR A 88 13.16 5.85 14.99
N GLY A 89 13.97 5.32 15.94
CA GLY A 89 13.56 5.12 17.33
C GLY A 89 13.55 6.38 18.22
N VAL A 90 13.87 7.57 17.65
CA VAL A 90 13.81 8.82 18.42
C VAL A 90 12.40 9.39 18.34
N THR A 91 11.69 9.34 19.44
CA THR A 91 10.31 9.81 19.55
C THR A 91 10.18 11.30 19.20
N GLY A 92 9.15 11.65 18.39
CA GLY A 92 8.83 13.05 18.09
C GLY A 92 9.71 13.70 17.03
N ALA A 93 10.42 12.92 16.23
CA ALA A 93 11.39 13.41 15.25
C ALA A 93 10.86 13.39 13.79
N GLN A 94 9.60 13.77 13.56
CA GLN A 94 8.96 13.74 12.24
C GLN A 94 9.76 14.52 11.18
N PHE A 95 10.21 15.74 11.51
CA PHE A 95 10.97 16.55 10.56
C PHE A 95 12.31 15.93 10.20
N GLN A 96 13.00 15.31 11.16
CA GLN A 96 14.26 14.61 10.93
C GLN A 96 14.08 13.42 9.99
N MET A 97 12.96 12.70 10.12
CA MET A 97 12.61 11.62 9.19
C MET A 97 12.33 12.15 7.78
N PHE A 98 11.59 13.26 7.65
CA PHE A 98 11.37 13.92 6.36
C PHE A 98 12.69 14.45 5.76
N PHE A 99 13.58 15.02 6.56
CA PHE A 99 14.88 15.47 6.08
C PHE A 99 15.77 14.31 5.64
N HIS A 100 15.75 13.18 6.37
CA HIS A 100 16.42 11.98 5.93
C HIS A 100 15.91 11.52 4.56
N PHE A 101 14.57 11.47 4.38
CA PHE A 101 13.98 11.15 3.08
C PHE A 101 14.45 12.12 1.99
N LEU A 102 14.32 13.42 2.23
CA LEU A 102 14.72 14.43 1.23
C LEU A 102 16.16 14.28 0.81
N ARG A 103 17.04 13.98 1.75
CA ARG A 103 18.49 13.88 1.50
C ARG A 103 18.88 12.61 0.76
N HIS A 104 18.23 11.49 1.09
CA HIS A 104 18.64 10.16 0.62
C HIS A 104 17.79 9.60 -0.52
N TYR A 105 16.50 9.96 -0.60
CA TYR A 105 15.55 9.32 -1.51
C TYR A 105 14.80 10.29 -2.44
N SER A 106 14.80 11.60 -2.19
CA SER A 106 14.03 12.55 -3.00
C SER A 106 14.41 12.56 -4.48
N THR A 107 15.62 12.14 -4.81
CA THR A 107 16.11 12.04 -6.18
C THR A 107 15.60 10.82 -6.93
N GLU A 108 15.01 9.86 -6.23
CA GLU A 108 14.48 8.63 -6.81
C GLU A 108 13.07 8.80 -7.35
N THR A 109 12.42 9.93 -7.10
CA THR A 109 11.02 10.16 -7.46
C THR A 109 10.82 11.49 -8.20
N GLU A 110 9.85 11.53 -9.12
CA GLU A 110 9.48 12.77 -9.82
C GLU A 110 8.55 13.63 -8.97
N TRP A 111 7.48 13.03 -8.41
CA TRP A 111 6.51 13.72 -7.56
C TRP A 111 6.51 13.13 -6.16
N ILE A 112 6.51 13.99 -5.16
CA ILE A 112 6.53 13.64 -3.74
C ILE A 112 5.29 14.19 -3.05
N MET A 113 4.68 13.36 -2.21
CA MET A 113 3.64 13.80 -1.28
C MET A 113 3.91 13.23 0.11
N PHE A 114 3.81 14.09 1.14
CA PHE A 114 3.89 13.67 2.53
C PHE A 114 2.48 13.52 3.10
N LEU A 115 2.11 12.33 3.50
CA LEU A 115 0.80 12.03 4.12
C LEU A 115 0.98 11.30 5.43
N ASP A 116 0.13 11.61 6.41
CA ASP A 116 0.03 10.85 7.64
C ASP A 116 -0.82 9.58 7.41
N VAL A 117 -0.64 8.52 8.22
CA VAL A 117 -1.34 7.22 8.04
C VAL A 117 -2.86 7.33 8.23
N ASP A 118 -3.34 8.42 8.80
CA ASP A 118 -4.76 8.71 8.96
C ASP A 118 -5.32 9.65 7.87
N GLU A 119 -4.56 9.86 6.78
CA GLU A 119 -4.92 10.70 5.64
C GLU A 119 -5.00 9.88 4.36
N PHE A 120 -6.11 10.01 3.64
CA PHE A 120 -6.35 9.33 2.37
C PHE A 120 -6.64 10.34 1.27
N LEU A 121 -5.88 10.28 0.17
CA LEU A 121 -6.12 11.15 -0.99
C LEU A 121 -7.36 10.70 -1.75
N CYS A 122 -8.42 11.48 -1.70
CA CYS A 122 -9.68 11.19 -2.40
C CYS A 122 -9.71 11.90 -3.75
N LEU A 123 -9.77 11.16 -4.85
CA LEU A 123 -9.87 11.64 -6.23
C LEU A 123 -11.27 11.30 -6.78
N LYS A 124 -12.19 12.28 -6.85
CA LYS A 124 -13.60 12.00 -7.21
C LYS A 124 -13.82 11.66 -8.69
N ASN A 125 -13.00 12.19 -9.60
CA ASN A 125 -13.24 12.08 -11.04
C ASN A 125 -12.32 11.05 -11.73
N THR A 126 -11.39 10.48 -10.99
CA THR A 126 -10.46 9.45 -11.46
C THR A 126 -9.83 8.75 -10.27
N ASN A 127 -9.65 7.46 -10.35
CA ASN A 127 -8.98 6.69 -9.30
C ASN A 127 -7.49 6.50 -9.61
N ASN A 128 -6.85 7.49 -10.25
CA ASN A 128 -5.44 7.41 -10.62
C ASN A 128 -4.80 8.80 -10.57
N ILE A 129 -3.74 8.95 -9.76
CA ILE A 129 -3.04 10.23 -9.54
C ILE A 129 -2.35 10.73 -10.82
N GLY A 130 -1.78 9.84 -11.64
CA GLY A 130 -1.15 10.21 -12.91
C GLY A 130 -2.16 10.85 -13.85
N LYS A 131 -3.32 10.22 -14.08
CA LYS A 131 -4.40 10.78 -14.88
C LYS A 131 -4.98 12.07 -14.28
N PHE A 132 -4.98 12.17 -12.95
CA PHE A 132 -5.47 13.37 -12.27
C PHE A 132 -4.56 14.57 -12.53
N ILE A 133 -3.24 14.40 -12.42
CA ILE A 133 -2.26 15.48 -12.58
C ILE A 133 -2.15 15.99 -14.04
N GLU A 134 -2.49 15.19 -15.04
CA GLU A 134 -2.49 15.58 -16.46
C GLU A 134 -3.31 16.83 -16.74
N LYS A 135 -4.32 17.12 -15.91
CA LYS A 135 -5.17 18.32 -16.04
C LYS A 135 -4.45 19.60 -15.62
N TYR A 136 -3.33 19.49 -14.89
CA TYR A 136 -2.59 20.60 -14.33
C TYR A 136 -1.26 20.76 -15.06
N THR A 137 -1.32 21.32 -16.27
CA THR A 137 -0.12 21.57 -17.10
C THR A 137 0.74 22.69 -16.51
N CYS A 138 2.05 22.52 -16.57
CA CYS A 138 3.03 23.54 -16.14
C CYS A 138 2.94 23.95 -14.66
N VAL A 139 2.48 23.05 -13.77
CA VAL A 139 2.52 23.27 -12.32
C VAL A 139 3.70 22.55 -11.69
N ASP A 140 4.25 23.15 -10.65
CA ASP A 140 5.34 22.59 -9.84
C ASP A 140 4.81 21.89 -8.60
N ALA A 141 3.62 22.31 -8.11
CA ALA A 141 2.95 21.75 -6.96
C ALA A 141 1.43 21.84 -7.06
N LEU A 142 0.75 20.82 -6.54
CA LEU A 142 -0.70 20.75 -6.40
C LEU A 142 -1.07 20.60 -4.92
N TYR A 143 -1.96 21.44 -4.43
CA TYR A 143 -2.40 21.50 -3.04
C TYR A 143 -3.78 20.86 -2.90
N PHE A 144 -3.92 19.94 -1.94
CA PHE A 144 -5.16 19.26 -1.59
C PHE A 144 -5.60 19.71 -0.18
N ASN A 145 -6.79 20.28 -0.07
CA ASN A 145 -7.35 20.65 1.22
C ASN A 145 -7.81 19.43 2.02
N TRP A 146 -7.79 19.52 3.33
CA TRP A 146 -8.39 18.50 4.20
C TRP A 146 -9.91 18.62 4.25
N SER A 147 -10.57 17.49 4.50
CA SER A 147 -11.90 17.38 5.08
C SER A 147 -11.84 16.36 6.20
N PHE A 148 -12.23 16.76 7.42
CA PHE A 148 -12.19 15.87 8.58
C PHE A 148 -13.33 14.87 8.54
N PHE A 149 -12.99 13.59 8.74
CA PHE A 149 -13.95 12.52 8.93
C PHE A 149 -14.19 12.29 10.42
N GLY A 150 -15.45 12.16 10.79
CA GLY A 150 -15.90 11.97 12.16
C GLY A 150 -15.85 10.50 12.60
N ASN A 151 -16.28 10.28 13.83
CA ASN A 151 -16.23 8.96 14.46
C ASN A 151 -17.41 8.04 14.08
N ASN A 152 -18.37 8.47 13.28
CA ASN A 152 -19.62 7.73 12.99
C ASN A 152 -20.32 7.20 14.26
N ASN A 153 -20.15 7.89 15.41
CA ASN A 153 -20.62 7.50 16.75
C ASN A 153 -19.98 6.22 17.31
N HIS A 154 -18.86 5.77 16.77
CA HIS A 154 -18.10 4.65 17.33
C HIS A 154 -17.37 5.07 18.59
N LYS A 155 -17.72 4.48 19.72
CA LYS A 155 -17.01 4.67 21.01
C LYS A 155 -15.76 3.81 21.09
N ILE A 156 -15.86 2.58 20.62
CA ILE A 156 -14.78 1.59 20.59
C ILE A 156 -14.37 1.40 19.12
N ARG A 157 -13.10 1.11 18.89
CA ARG A 157 -12.57 0.82 17.54
C ARG A 157 -13.34 -0.34 16.91
N PRO A 158 -14.05 -0.10 15.80
CA PRO A 158 -14.67 -1.19 15.05
C PRO A 158 -13.58 -2.05 14.39
N LYS A 159 -13.87 -3.35 14.21
CA LYS A 159 -12.98 -4.23 13.46
C LYS A 159 -12.98 -3.86 11.98
N GLY A 160 -11.83 -4.06 11.33
CA GLY A 160 -11.66 -3.93 9.88
C GLY A 160 -11.34 -2.52 9.40
N SER A 161 -11.81 -2.19 8.24
CA SER A 161 -11.39 -1.06 7.42
C SER A 161 -11.79 0.31 7.98
N VAL A 162 -10.88 1.27 7.98
CA VAL A 162 -11.15 2.69 8.27
C VAL A 162 -12.12 3.26 7.25
N LEU A 163 -11.85 3.04 5.96
CA LEU A 163 -12.65 3.60 4.86
C LEU A 163 -14.08 3.05 4.84
N LYS A 164 -14.30 1.82 5.32
CA LYS A 164 -15.65 1.21 5.41
C LYS A 164 -16.43 1.65 6.64
N ASN A 165 -15.74 1.92 7.75
CA ASN A 165 -16.37 2.19 9.04
C ASN A 165 -16.67 3.68 9.26
N TYR A 166 -15.89 4.59 8.67
CA TYR A 166 -16.03 6.02 8.89
C TYR A 166 -16.43 6.73 7.59
N THR A 167 -17.71 7.02 7.46
CA THR A 167 -18.34 7.54 6.23
C THR A 167 -18.99 8.90 6.42
N ARG A 168 -18.77 9.53 7.58
CA ARG A 168 -19.30 10.87 7.84
C ARG A 168 -18.15 11.86 7.93
N ARG A 169 -18.33 13.04 7.36
CA ARG A 169 -17.36 14.13 7.36
C ARG A 169 -18.00 15.47 7.65
N GLU A 170 -17.15 16.48 7.81
CA GLU A 170 -17.58 17.87 7.85
C GLU A 170 -18.12 18.38 6.50
N ASP A 171 -18.86 19.52 6.54
CA ASP A 171 -19.54 20.07 5.37
C ASP A 171 -18.62 20.93 4.51
N GLY A 172 -17.55 20.36 3.97
CA GLY A 172 -16.66 21.02 3.03
C GLY A 172 -15.17 20.84 3.35
N ALA A 173 -14.35 21.55 2.61
CA ALA A 173 -12.90 21.57 2.78
C ALA A 173 -12.47 22.59 3.84
N THR A 174 -11.40 22.27 4.57
CA THR A 174 -10.76 23.16 5.56
C THR A 174 -9.58 23.92 4.94
N PRO A 175 -9.05 24.95 5.63
CA PRO A 175 -7.86 25.68 5.20
C PRO A 175 -6.57 24.85 5.14
N PHE A 176 -6.49 23.77 5.90
CA PHE A 176 -5.30 22.93 5.95
C PHE A 176 -5.11 22.15 4.65
N THR A 177 -3.86 21.95 4.26
CA THR A 177 -3.53 21.34 2.99
C THR A 177 -2.42 20.31 3.12
N LYS A 178 -2.34 19.42 2.13
CA LYS A 178 -1.15 18.60 1.82
C LYS A 178 -0.72 18.89 0.38
N ILE A 179 0.55 18.64 0.08
CA ILE A 179 1.18 19.07 -1.17
C ILE A 179 1.69 17.85 -1.92
N LEU A 180 1.33 17.76 -3.19
CA LEU A 180 2.05 16.96 -4.18
C LEU A 180 2.98 17.90 -4.95
N VAL A 181 4.29 17.69 -4.88
CA VAL A 181 5.30 18.61 -5.44
C VAL A 181 6.32 17.87 -6.30
N ARG A 182 6.76 18.49 -7.37
CA ARG A 182 7.92 17.99 -8.14
C ARG A 182 9.16 18.03 -7.29
N SER A 183 9.86 16.91 -7.21
CA SER A 183 11.07 16.80 -6.39
C SER A 183 12.17 17.78 -6.80
N THR A 184 12.23 18.19 -8.06
CA THR A 184 13.18 19.20 -8.57
C THR A 184 12.90 20.61 -8.05
N GLU A 185 11.64 20.89 -7.70
CA GLU A 185 11.19 22.24 -7.33
C GLU A 185 11.17 22.48 -5.80
N ILE A 186 11.55 21.46 -5.01
CA ILE A 186 11.69 21.61 -3.57
C ILE A 186 12.91 22.51 -3.27
N PRO A 187 12.75 23.59 -2.51
CA PRO A 187 13.86 24.49 -2.19
C PRO A 187 14.73 23.90 -1.07
N TYR A 188 15.40 22.78 -1.31
CA TYR A 188 16.11 21.95 -0.33
C TYR A 188 16.98 22.77 0.63
N ARG A 189 17.79 23.71 0.11
CA ARG A 189 18.66 24.54 0.96
C ARG A 189 17.84 25.34 1.99
N LYS A 190 16.73 25.93 1.57
CA LYS A 190 15.86 26.71 2.48
C LYS A 190 15.17 25.77 3.48
N VAL A 191 14.67 24.62 3.00
CA VAL A 191 14.04 23.59 3.85
C VAL A 191 14.99 23.16 4.98
N PHE A 192 16.25 22.85 4.69
CA PHE A 192 17.22 22.44 5.71
C PHE A 192 17.66 23.57 6.64
N LEU A 193 17.60 24.82 6.19
CA LEU A 193 17.92 25.99 7.04
C LEU A 193 16.73 26.41 7.92
N HIS A 194 15.50 26.00 7.60
CA HIS A 194 14.29 26.34 8.33
C HIS A 194 13.52 25.08 8.75
N PRO A 195 14.07 24.25 9.65
CA PRO A 195 13.51 22.93 9.98
C PRO A 195 12.19 22.97 10.75
N SER A 196 11.77 24.13 11.21
CA SER A 196 10.48 24.32 11.87
C SER A 196 9.31 24.52 10.90
N GLU A 197 9.59 24.74 9.61
CA GLU A 197 8.54 24.93 8.61
C GLU A 197 7.89 23.60 8.25
N ALA A 198 6.58 23.59 8.30
CA ALA A 198 5.79 22.40 7.99
C ALA A 198 5.67 22.18 6.46
N ILE A 199 6.77 21.79 5.83
CA ILE A 199 6.92 21.66 4.36
C ILE A 199 5.87 20.76 3.71
N HIS A 200 5.31 19.81 4.45
CA HIS A 200 4.25 18.91 4.00
C HIS A 200 2.87 19.59 3.92
N HIS A 201 2.73 20.79 4.50
CA HIS A 201 1.52 21.60 4.45
C HIS A 201 1.65 22.81 3.55
N ASN A 202 2.83 23.44 3.55
CA ASN A 202 3.05 24.70 2.82
C ASN A 202 4.51 24.87 2.43
N LEU A 203 4.79 24.95 1.12
CA LEU A 203 6.11 25.31 0.59
C LEU A 203 6.20 26.77 0.15
N LEU A 204 5.07 27.46 -0.02
CA LEU A 204 5.07 28.85 -0.57
C LEU A 204 5.79 29.85 0.36
N GLY A 205 5.82 29.59 1.67
CA GLY A 205 6.62 30.39 2.60
C GLY A 205 8.13 30.37 2.29
N LEU A 206 8.63 29.22 1.82
CA LEU A 206 10.04 29.02 1.44
C LEU A 206 10.30 29.26 -0.06
N ALA A 207 9.31 29.03 -0.91
CA ALA A 207 9.37 29.15 -2.37
C ALA A 207 8.18 29.95 -2.91
N PRO A 208 8.12 31.27 -2.73
CA PRO A 208 6.95 32.10 -3.14
C PRO A 208 6.74 32.12 -4.66
N ASP A 209 7.76 31.80 -5.45
CA ASP A 209 7.70 31.74 -6.92
C ASP A 209 7.27 30.37 -7.47
N LEU A 210 7.03 29.38 -6.57
CA LEU A 210 6.57 28.05 -6.96
C LEU A 210 5.22 28.15 -7.70
N LYS A 211 5.13 27.54 -8.87
CA LYS A 211 3.89 27.48 -9.65
C LYS A 211 2.94 26.48 -9.01
N ALA A 212 2.34 26.89 -7.91
CA ALA A 212 1.45 26.09 -7.10
C ALA A 212 0.00 26.50 -7.31
N VAL A 213 -0.86 25.48 -7.50
CA VAL A 213 -2.31 25.64 -7.59
C VAL A 213 -3.02 24.67 -6.66
N ASN A 214 -4.29 24.94 -6.36
CA ASN A 214 -5.16 23.96 -5.73
C ASN A 214 -5.90 23.09 -6.77
N VAL A 215 -6.77 22.21 -6.32
CA VAL A 215 -7.54 21.33 -7.20
C VAL A 215 -8.57 22.06 -8.10
N LEU A 216 -8.87 23.33 -7.84
CA LEU A 216 -9.67 24.18 -8.74
C LEU A 216 -8.83 24.80 -9.86
N GLY A 217 -7.50 24.68 -9.81
CA GLY A 217 -6.56 25.37 -10.68
C GLY A 217 -6.24 26.81 -10.24
N ASP A 218 -6.74 27.22 -9.05
CA ASP A 218 -6.52 28.55 -8.55
C ASP A 218 -5.11 28.68 -7.92
N SER A 219 -4.44 29.79 -8.18
CA SER A 219 -3.20 30.15 -7.49
C SER A 219 -3.43 30.36 -6.00
N LEU A 220 -2.52 29.83 -5.19
CA LEU A 220 -2.55 30.00 -3.73
C LEU A 220 -1.78 31.22 -3.23
N LYS A 221 -1.48 32.17 -4.11
CA LYS A 221 -0.84 33.43 -3.71
C LYS A 221 -1.74 34.18 -2.70
N GLY A 222 -1.18 34.49 -1.53
CA GLY A 222 -1.91 35.14 -0.44
C GLY A 222 -2.77 34.20 0.42
N TYR A 223 -2.96 32.94 0.00
CA TYR A 223 -3.78 31.99 0.78
C TYR A 223 -3.26 31.76 2.22
N TYR A 224 -1.95 31.75 2.38
CA TYR A 224 -1.30 31.55 3.69
C TYR A 224 -0.99 32.84 4.42
N ASP A 225 -1.29 34.01 3.84
CA ASP A 225 -1.14 35.28 4.53
C ASP A 225 -2.14 35.33 5.68
N ASN A 226 -1.69 35.70 6.91
CA ASN A 226 -2.54 35.68 8.08
C ASN A 226 -3.35 34.36 8.25
N PHE A 227 -2.71 33.23 8.04
CA PHE A 227 -3.34 31.91 8.14
C PHE A 227 -3.89 31.67 9.56
N PRO A 228 -5.12 31.10 9.73
CA PRO A 228 -5.98 30.53 8.68
C PRO A 228 -7.06 31.49 8.12
N HIS A 229 -7.05 32.77 8.47
CA HIS A 229 -8.15 33.72 8.18
C HIS A 229 -8.33 33.93 6.66
N GLN A 230 -7.26 34.21 5.92
CA GLN A 230 -7.33 34.40 4.47
C GLN A 230 -7.78 33.13 3.75
N ALA A 231 -7.30 31.98 4.18
CA ALA A 231 -7.70 30.70 3.65
C ALA A 231 -9.20 30.41 3.87
N TRP A 232 -9.76 30.74 5.05
CA TRP A 232 -11.19 30.63 5.28
C TRP A 232 -12.01 31.60 4.40
N SER A 233 -11.52 32.82 4.21
CA SER A 233 -12.19 33.80 3.34
C SER A 233 -12.24 33.27 1.90
N TYR A 234 -11.11 32.79 1.39
CA TYR A 234 -11.02 32.17 0.07
C TYR A 234 -11.98 30.97 -0.11
N LEU A 235 -12.02 30.07 0.86
CA LEU A 235 -12.84 28.86 0.81
C LEU A 235 -14.35 29.13 0.84
N LYS A 236 -14.77 30.18 1.56
CA LYS A 236 -16.18 30.57 1.67
C LYS A 236 -16.69 31.27 0.41
N GLU A 237 -15.82 31.98 -0.28
CA GLU A 237 -16.18 32.70 -1.50
C GLU A 237 -16.61 31.70 -2.58
N ASP A 238 -17.77 31.96 -3.22
CA ASP A 238 -18.37 31.12 -4.26
C ASP A 238 -18.52 29.62 -3.91
N GLY A 239 -18.52 29.26 -2.63
CA GLY A 239 -18.66 27.88 -2.17
C GLY A 239 -17.47 26.98 -2.59
N ARG A 240 -16.26 27.55 -2.71
CA ARG A 240 -15.05 26.82 -3.11
C ARG A 240 -14.77 25.60 -2.24
N ASN A 241 -15.06 25.71 -0.93
CA ASN A 241 -14.90 24.58 -0.01
C ASN A 241 -15.70 23.32 -0.43
N LYS A 242 -16.86 23.49 -1.05
CA LYS A 242 -17.66 22.37 -1.58
C LYS A 242 -17.17 21.93 -2.95
N LYS A 243 -16.87 22.87 -3.84
CA LYS A 243 -16.31 22.57 -5.17
C LYS A 243 -15.01 21.76 -5.09
N ILE A 244 -14.16 22.03 -4.09
CA ILE A 244 -12.94 21.26 -3.81
C ILE A 244 -13.29 19.80 -3.50
N ILE A 245 -14.26 19.56 -2.62
CA ILE A 245 -14.71 18.21 -2.25
C ILE A 245 -15.24 17.42 -3.46
N ASP A 246 -15.83 18.09 -4.43
CA ASP A 246 -16.37 17.47 -5.65
C ASP A 246 -15.27 17.06 -6.65
N ILE A 247 -14.03 17.55 -6.46
CA ILE A 247 -12.90 17.27 -7.37
C ILE A 247 -11.89 16.33 -6.69
N ALA A 248 -11.23 16.80 -5.63
CA ALA A 248 -10.28 16.00 -4.86
C ALA A 248 -9.94 16.68 -3.54
N PHE A 249 -9.67 15.89 -2.50
CA PHE A 249 -9.32 16.37 -1.17
C PHE A 249 -8.59 15.29 -0.37
N ILE A 250 -8.02 15.65 0.77
CA ILE A 250 -7.51 14.70 1.76
C ILE A 250 -8.61 14.36 2.75
N ALA A 251 -9.05 13.12 2.76
CA ALA A 251 -9.92 12.58 3.78
C ALA A 251 -9.11 12.31 5.04
N HIS A 252 -9.28 13.13 6.08
CA HIS A 252 -8.48 13.08 7.29
C HIS A 252 -9.26 12.41 8.42
N TYR A 253 -8.87 11.18 8.76
CA TYR A 253 -9.47 10.33 9.79
C TYR A 253 -8.77 10.49 11.14
N ASN A 254 -8.58 11.74 11.56
CA ASN A 254 -7.81 12.07 12.77
C ASN A 254 -8.49 11.63 14.08
N ILE A 255 -9.80 11.41 14.05
CA ILE A 255 -10.59 11.00 15.22
C ILE A 255 -10.70 9.49 15.30
N LYS A 256 -11.18 8.87 14.20
CA LYS A 256 -11.61 7.46 14.17
C LYS A 256 -12.65 7.20 15.29
N SER A 257 -12.48 6.16 16.13
CA SER A 257 -13.33 5.98 17.32
C SER A 257 -12.93 6.92 18.47
N GLU A 258 -13.78 7.04 19.50
CA GLU A 258 -13.41 7.77 20.72
C GLU A 258 -12.19 7.12 21.41
N GLN A 259 -12.08 5.79 21.35
CA GLN A 259 -10.92 5.03 21.84
C GLN A 259 -9.64 5.41 21.07
N ASP A 260 -9.70 5.49 19.74
CA ASP A 260 -8.55 5.91 18.91
C ASP A 260 -8.12 7.34 19.20
N PHE A 261 -9.09 8.20 19.40
CA PHE A 261 -8.85 9.58 19.77
C PHE A 261 -8.10 9.71 21.10
N ASP A 262 -8.49 8.91 22.11
CA ASP A 262 -7.81 8.87 23.39
C ASP A 262 -6.38 8.31 23.27
N ILE A 263 -6.15 7.31 22.43
CA ILE A 263 -4.80 6.77 22.12
C ILE A 263 -3.97 7.86 21.44
N ARG A 264 -4.53 8.53 20.42
CA ARG A 264 -3.85 9.60 19.70
C ARG A 264 -3.43 10.76 20.62
N SER A 265 -4.26 11.12 21.61
CA SER A 265 -3.94 12.18 22.55
C SER A 265 -2.70 11.90 23.42
N ARG A 266 -2.26 10.62 23.49
CA ARG A 266 -1.08 10.16 24.22
C ARG A 266 0.13 9.92 23.31
N ARG A 267 -0.10 9.91 21.99
CA ARG A 267 0.92 9.64 20.97
C ARG A 267 1.78 10.87 20.71
N SER A 268 3.08 10.65 20.50
CA SER A 268 4.05 11.69 20.21
C SER A 268 4.74 11.41 18.89
N ILE A 269 4.45 12.21 17.89
CA ILE A 269 5.15 12.14 16.59
C ILE A 269 5.97 13.39 16.32
N SER A 270 5.44 14.57 16.59
CA SER A 270 6.18 15.82 16.49
C SER A 270 6.65 16.24 17.87
N GLY A 271 7.91 16.57 18.06
CA GLY A 271 8.58 16.85 19.35
C GLY A 271 7.95 17.87 20.30
N ASN A 272 6.80 18.39 19.96
CA ASN A 272 6.01 19.31 20.78
C ASN A 272 4.64 18.72 21.10
N TYR A 273 4.58 17.98 22.20
CA TYR A 273 3.35 17.44 22.78
C TYR A 273 2.26 18.45 23.12
N VAL A 274 2.63 19.72 23.28
CA VAL A 274 1.72 20.78 23.72
C VAL A 274 0.50 20.93 22.79
N GLU A 275 0.67 20.69 21.51
CA GLU A 275 -0.45 20.75 20.57
C GLU A 275 -1.35 19.50 20.59
N GLN A 276 -0.83 18.35 20.91
CA GLN A 276 -1.65 17.12 21.06
C GLN A 276 -2.38 17.09 22.39
N SER A 277 -1.83 17.72 23.43
CA SER A 277 -2.54 17.96 24.71
C SER A 277 -3.78 18.82 24.54
N ARG A 278 -3.87 19.62 23.44
CA ARG A 278 -5.07 20.40 23.10
C ARG A 278 -6.31 19.51 22.95
N TRP A 279 -6.16 18.33 22.36
CA TRP A 279 -7.27 17.38 22.23
C TRP A 279 -7.67 16.76 23.58
N GLY A 280 -6.71 16.51 24.45
CA GLY A 280 -6.96 16.04 25.83
C GLY A 280 -7.54 17.11 26.76
N SER A 281 -7.38 18.40 26.43
CA SER A 281 -7.88 19.52 27.23
C SER A 281 -9.27 20.04 26.81
N MET A 282 -9.87 19.48 25.75
CA MET A 282 -11.22 19.87 25.33
C MET A 282 -12.27 19.57 26.41
N SER A 283 -13.09 20.56 26.73
CA SER A 283 -14.29 20.33 27.50
C SER A 283 -15.26 19.40 26.79
N ARG A 284 -16.13 18.73 27.53
CA ARG A 284 -17.13 17.82 26.93
C ARG A 284 -17.98 18.55 25.88
N SER A 285 -18.39 19.78 26.11
CA SER A 285 -19.19 20.58 25.16
C SER A 285 -18.43 20.90 23.88
N GLU A 286 -17.12 21.18 23.95
CA GLU A 286 -16.28 21.42 22.77
C GLU A 286 -16.08 20.13 21.99
N ARG A 287 -15.84 19.00 22.66
CA ARG A 287 -15.75 17.66 22.04
C ARG A 287 -17.05 17.30 21.33
N ASP A 288 -18.20 17.47 21.97
CA ASP A 288 -19.51 17.16 21.37
C ASP A 288 -19.77 17.99 20.12
N LYS A 289 -19.45 19.31 20.16
CA LYS A 289 -19.54 20.19 18.99
C LYS A 289 -18.62 19.77 17.86
N PHE A 290 -17.39 19.41 18.18
CA PHE A 290 -16.42 18.96 17.19
C PHE A 290 -16.85 17.63 16.52
N LEU A 291 -17.31 16.66 17.31
CA LEU A 291 -17.85 15.40 16.80
C LEU A 291 -19.10 15.61 15.95
N ALA A 292 -19.99 16.51 16.35
CA ALA A 292 -21.17 16.87 15.56
C ALA A 292 -20.79 17.48 14.20
N ALA A 293 -19.84 18.40 14.20
CA ALA A 293 -19.36 19.05 12.98
C ALA A 293 -18.69 18.07 12.00
N THR A 294 -17.87 17.16 12.51
CA THR A 294 -17.16 16.16 11.69
C THR A 294 -18.04 14.98 11.25
N ASN A 295 -19.24 14.82 11.84
CA ASN A 295 -20.24 13.82 11.42
C ASN A 295 -21.39 14.43 10.58
N ALA A 296 -21.28 15.68 10.12
CA ALA A 296 -22.39 16.41 9.52
C ALA A 296 -22.90 15.82 8.21
N VAL A 297 -22.02 15.37 7.32
CA VAL A 297 -22.36 14.90 5.97
C VAL A 297 -22.02 13.42 5.84
N PHE A 298 -22.95 12.64 5.26
CA PHE A 298 -22.68 11.26 4.86
C PHE A 298 -22.00 11.25 3.49
N ASP A 299 -20.76 10.74 3.41
CA ASP A 299 -19.98 10.60 2.19
C ASP A 299 -19.43 9.15 2.08
N PRO A 300 -20.11 8.27 1.36
CA PRO A 300 -19.68 6.89 1.21
C PRO A 300 -18.69 6.66 0.05
N TYR A 301 -18.18 7.71 -0.60
CA TYR A 301 -17.38 7.57 -1.81
C TYR A 301 -16.17 6.64 -1.60
N LEU A 302 -15.35 6.93 -0.60
CA LEU A 302 -14.17 6.11 -0.30
C LEU A 302 -14.54 4.68 0.15
N LYS A 303 -15.64 4.54 0.92
CA LYS A 303 -16.18 3.23 1.28
C LYS A 303 -16.54 2.40 0.04
N ASN A 304 -17.26 3.00 -0.91
CA ASN A 304 -17.69 2.30 -2.12
C ASN A 304 -16.49 1.89 -2.96
N TYR A 305 -15.60 2.84 -3.27
CA TYR A 305 -14.37 2.56 -4.00
C TYR A 305 -13.54 1.46 -3.31
N TRP A 306 -13.28 1.60 -1.99
CA TRP A 306 -12.50 0.62 -1.25
C TRP A 306 -13.19 -0.74 -1.15
N SER A 307 -14.52 -0.78 -1.13
CA SER A 307 -15.27 -2.04 -1.12
C SER A 307 -15.15 -2.79 -2.45
N GLU A 308 -15.07 -2.08 -3.56
CA GLU A 308 -14.83 -2.67 -4.87
C GLU A 308 -13.44 -3.30 -4.97
N ILE A 309 -12.39 -2.56 -4.59
CA ILE A 309 -11.00 -3.02 -4.73
C ILE A 309 -10.52 -3.90 -3.58
N SER A 310 -11.04 -3.73 -2.36
CA SER A 310 -10.69 -4.53 -1.17
C SER A 310 -11.63 -5.72 -0.93
N ASN A 311 -12.58 -5.95 -1.82
CA ASN A 311 -13.26 -7.24 -1.83
C ASN A 311 -12.16 -8.31 -2.01
N PRO A 312 -12.14 -9.41 -1.22
CA PRO A 312 -11.22 -10.51 -1.49
C PRO A 312 -11.25 -10.98 -2.95
N ALA A 313 -12.38 -10.74 -3.64
CA ALA A 313 -12.49 -10.87 -5.07
C ALA A 313 -11.81 -9.75 -5.89
N SER A 314 -11.45 -8.58 -5.32
CA SER A 314 -10.86 -7.43 -6.02
C SER A 314 -9.44 -7.08 -5.55
N CYS A 315 -9.00 -7.57 -4.39
CA CYS A 315 -7.63 -7.36 -3.86
C CYS A 315 -6.58 -8.22 -4.58
N CYS A 316 -7.01 -9.04 -5.52
CA CYS A 316 -6.11 -9.71 -6.41
C CYS A 316 -5.73 -8.74 -7.53
N VAL A 317 -4.46 -8.39 -7.61
CA VAL A 317 -3.83 -7.73 -8.76
C VAL A 317 -3.92 -8.63 -10.01
N PHE A 318 -4.48 -9.81 -9.88
CA PHE A 318 -4.78 -10.80 -10.91
C PHE A 318 -6.29 -10.87 -11.16
N PRO A 319 -6.73 -11.23 -12.36
CA PRO A 319 -8.14 -11.34 -12.73
C PRO A 319 -8.91 -12.19 -11.72
N LEU A 320 -10.14 -11.78 -11.39
CA LEU A 320 -11.02 -12.64 -10.59
C LEU A 320 -11.15 -13.99 -11.26
N PRO A 321 -11.09 -15.10 -10.51
CA PRO A 321 -11.42 -16.39 -11.09
C PRO A 321 -12.90 -16.40 -11.51
N GLU A 322 -13.15 -16.79 -12.73
CA GLU A 322 -14.50 -16.92 -13.25
C GLU A 322 -15.21 -18.18 -12.73
N TRP A 323 -14.44 -19.06 -12.11
CA TRP A 323 -14.88 -20.37 -11.62
C TRP A 323 -14.67 -20.50 -10.11
N PRO A 324 -15.48 -21.35 -9.43
CA PRO A 324 -15.30 -21.65 -8.01
C PRO A 324 -13.92 -22.24 -7.68
N LEU A 325 -13.38 -21.90 -6.50
CA LEU A 325 -12.22 -22.56 -5.91
C LEU A 325 -12.65 -23.98 -5.49
N ILE A 326 -11.95 -25.01 -6.02
CA ILE A 326 -12.30 -26.43 -5.78
C ILE A 326 -11.18 -27.19 -5.07
N SER A 327 -10.06 -26.58 -4.77
CA SER A 327 -8.91 -27.21 -4.11
C SER A 327 -8.81 -26.94 -2.61
N GLU A 328 -9.58 -26.02 -2.05
CA GLU A 328 -9.52 -25.68 -0.63
C GLU A 328 -9.94 -26.88 0.24
N GLY A 329 -9.08 -27.25 1.21
CA GLY A 329 -9.32 -28.39 2.10
C GLY A 329 -9.27 -29.78 1.44
N CYS A 330 -8.78 -29.89 0.22
CA CYS A 330 -8.53 -31.16 -0.45
C CYS A 330 -7.27 -31.87 0.09
N LEU A 331 -7.20 -33.18 -0.08
CA LEU A 331 -6.01 -33.97 0.28
C LEU A 331 -4.88 -33.70 -0.71
N ALA A 332 -3.66 -33.57 -0.18
CA ALA A 332 -2.46 -33.40 -1.01
C ALA A 332 -1.34 -34.35 -0.58
N THR A 333 -0.41 -34.60 -1.49
CA THR A 333 0.83 -35.31 -1.23
C THR A 333 1.97 -34.75 -2.11
N GLN A 334 3.20 -35.09 -1.78
CA GLN A 334 4.39 -34.62 -2.50
C GLN A 334 5.47 -35.69 -2.52
N SER A 335 6.49 -35.52 -3.38
CA SER A 335 7.54 -36.50 -3.60
C SER A 335 8.39 -36.77 -2.35
N SER A 336 8.64 -35.75 -1.55
CA SER A 336 9.42 -35.82 -0.31
C SER A 336 9.11 -34.61 0.59
N VAL A 337 9.72 -34.56 1.77
CA VAL A 337 9.59 -33.43 2.70
C VAL A 337 10.98 -33.01 3.22
N LEU A 338 11.18 -31.71 3.37
CA LEU A 338 12.35 -31.17 4.03
C LEU A 338 12.10 -31.15 5.56
N GLY A 339 12.81 -32.01 6.31
CA GLY A 339 12.67 -32.13 7.75
C GLY A 339 11.84 -33.36 8.17
N ASP A 340 11.29 -33.33 9.39
CA ASP A 340 10.66 -34.49 10.04
C ASP A 340 9.11 -34.46 10.04
N MET A 341 8.50 -33.53 9.32
CA MET A 341 7.03 -33.42 9.23
C MET A 341 6.45 -34.54 8.36
N PRO A 342 5.24 -35.08 8.65
CA PRO A 342 4.56 -36.00 7.73
C PRO A 342 4.35 -35.38 6.34
N VAL A 343 4.52 -36.21 5.30
CA VAL A 343 4.45 -35.74 3.89
C VAL A 343 3.10 -35.11 3.58
N GLU A 344 2.03 -35.76 4.01
CA GLU A 344 0.65 -35.30 3.75
C GLU A 344 0.37 -33.97 4.46
N GLU A 345 0.75 -33.85 5.73
CA GLU A 345 0.54 -32.62 6.52
C GLU A 345 1.29 -31.41 5.91
N ASN A 346 2.52 -31.65 5.43
CA ASN A 346 3.29 -30.62 4.74
C ASN A 346 2.67 -30.27 3.39
N ALA A 347 2.23 -31.28 2.62
CA ALA A 347 1.65 -31.09 1.30
C ALA A 347 0.29 -30.36 1.30
N GLU A 348 -0.49 -30.46 2.37
CA GLU A 348 -1.78 -29.77 2.52
C GLU A 348 -1.63 -28.28 2.85
N GLY A 349 -0.48 -27.84 3.34
CA GLY A 349 -0.20 -26.45 3.69
C GLY A 349 -0.61 -25.45 2.61
N PRO A 350 -0.26 -25.64 1.32
CA PRO A 350 -0.63 -24.75 0.22
C PRO A 350 -2.14 -24.66 -0.10
N LEU A 351 -2.98 -25.48 0.53
CA LEU A 351 -4.43 -25.52 0.28
C LEU A 351 -5.24 -24.80 1.36
N SER A 352 -4.59 -24.08 2.27
CA SER A 352 -5.20 -23.41 3.44
C SER A 352 -6.16 -22.25 3.09
N GLY A 353 -6.23 -21.81 1.84
CA GLY A 353 -6.97 -20.61 1.43
C GLY A 353 -6.29 -19.29 1.79
N GLN A 354 -5.16 -19.32 2.51
CA GLN A 354 -4.36 -18.15 2.88
C GLN A 354 -3.06 -18.11 2.07
N ILE A 355 -2.59 -16.91 1.75
CA ILE A 355 -1.33 -16.71 1.02
C ILE A 355 -0.27 -16.21 2.02
N PRO A 356 0.50 -17.12 2.65
CA PRO A 356 1.57 -16.73 3.56
C PRO A 356 2.78 -16.19 2.79
N ASN A 357 3.64 -15.47 3.48
CA ASN A 357 4.89 -14.93 2.91
C ASN A 357 6.04 -15.95 2.88
N PHE A 358 5.85 -17.11 3.45
CA PHE A 358 6.83 -18.20 3.50
C PHE A 358 6.22 -19.47 2.90
N PRO A 359 7.03 -20.42 2.43
CA PRO A 359 6.51 -21.66 1.85
C PRO A 359 5.63 -22.41 2.83
N ALA A 360 4.43 -22.78 2.38
CA ALA A 360 3.51 -23.61 3.13
C ALA A 360 3.85 -25.10 3.03
N HIS A 361 4.67 -25.50 2.05
CA HIS A 361 5.27 -26.82 1.91
C HIS A 361 6.68 -26.72 1.33
N HIS A 362 7.49 -27.80 1.48
CA HIS A 362 8.85 -27.85 0.96
C HIS A 362 9.29 -29.29 0.77
N THR A 363 9.68 -29.68 -0.45
CA THR A 363 10.29 -31.00 -0.71
C THR A 363 11.75 -31.04 -0.24
N ALA A 364 12.30 -32.22 -0.07
CA ALA A 364 13.74 -32.41 0.05
C ALA A 364 14.45 -32.08 -1.27
N CYS A 365 15.78 -32.07 -1.26
CA CYS A 365 16.60 -31.92 -2.46
C CYS A 365 16.59 -33.21 -3.27
N GLU A 366 16.00 -33.18 -4.44
CA GLU A 366 15.84 -34.36 -5.27
C GLU A 366 15.71 -34.02 -6.77
N ASP A 367 15.64 -35.04 -7.63
CA ASP A 367 15.45 -34.85 -9.07
C ASP A 367 13.95 -34.78 -9.38
N ASN A 368 13.54 -33.71 -10.07
CA ASN A 368 12.16 -33.47 -10.48
C ASN A 368 11.14 -33.59 -9.33
N PRO A 369 11.31 -32.87 -8.23
CA PRO A 369 10.35 -32.87 -7.11
C PRO A 369 8.96 -32.46 -7.58
N TRP A 370 7.94 -33.07 -6.98
CA TRP A 370 6.55 -32.82 -7.35
C TRP A 370 5.64 -32.65 -6.11
N TRP A 371 4.56 -31.93 -6.33
CA TRP A 371 3.42 -31.76 -5.43
C TRP A 371 2.13 -32.08 -6.18
N ARG A 372 1.12 -32.65 -5.49
CA ARG A 372 -0.12 -33.11 -6.09
C ARG A 372 -1.30 -32.92 -5.14
N VAL A 373 -2.46 -32.52 -5.69
CA VAL A 373 -3.76 -32.45 -5.00
C VAL A 373 -4.76 -33.45 -5.58
N ASP A 374 -5.56 -34.07 -4.72
CA ASP A 374 -6.73 -34.89 -5.08
C ASP A 374 -8.00 -34.07 -4.85
N LEU A 375 -8.70 -33.68 -5.91
CA LEU A 375 -9.95 -32.94 -5.85
C LEU A 375 -11.16 -33.79 -5.39
N GLY A 376 -10.94 -35.08 -5.07
CA GLY A 376 -11.94 -36.03 -4.58
C GLY A 376 -12.85 -36.60 -5.67
N LYS A 377 -13.07 -35.89 -6.76
CA LYS A 377 -13.85 -36.30 -7.93
C LYS A 377 -13.34 -35.60 -9.20
N VAL A 378 -13.69 -36.13 -10.35
CA VAL A 378 -13.39 -35.46 -11.63
C VAL A 378 -14.09 -34.10 -11.66
N ALA A 379 -13.33 -33.06 -11.95
CA ALA A 379 -13.81 -31.70 -12.15
C ALA A 379 -13.31 -31.17 -13.49
N ARG A 380 -13.98 -30.19 -14.05
CA ARG A 380 -13.50 -29.45 -15.21
C ARG A 380 -12.66 -28.29 -14.71
N ILE A 381 -11.34 -28.39 -14.83
CA ILE A 381 -10.33 -27.44 -14.31
C ILE A 381 -10.14 -26.34 -15.34
N HIS A 382 -10.40 -25.11 -14.97
CA HIS A 382 -10.28 -23.95 -15.84
C HIS A 382 -9.09 -23.04 -15.51
N GLU A 383 -8.69 -22.97 -14.24
CA GLU A 383 -7.60 -22.10 -13.82
C GLU A 383 -6.80 -22.72 -12.67
N ILE A 384 -5.49 -22.57 -12.71
CA ILE A 384 -4.56 -22.94 -11.63
C ILE A 384 -3.70 -21.73 -11.32
N ARG A 385 -3.62 -21.35 -10.04
CA ARG A 385 -2.76 -20.29 -9.54
C ARG A 385 -1.72 -20.86 -8.60
N LEU A 386 -0.47 -20.48 -8.84
CA LEU A 386 0.68 -20.88 -8.01
C LEU A 386 1.27 -19.63 -7.37
N PHE A 387 1.33 -19.59 -6.05
CA PHE A 387 1.88 -18.51 -5.27
C PHE A 387 3.23 -18.92 -4.74
N ASN A 388 4.26 -18.23 -5.17
CA ASN A 388 5.64 -18.49 -4.80
C ASN A 388 6.06 -17.67 -3.58
N ARG A 389 7.19 -18.01 -3.00
CA ARG A 389 7.88 -17.20 -1.98
C ARG A 389 8.50 -15.95 -2.61
N LEU A 390 8.78 -14.92 -1.79
CA LEU A 390 9.29 -13.62 -2.24
C LEU A 390 10.71 -13.31 -1.75
N ASP A 391 11.41 -14.28 -1.17
CA ASP A 391 12.79 -14.16 -0.71
C ASP A 391 13.81 -14.60 -1.78
N ASP A 392 15.07 -14.74 -1.39
CA ASP A 392 16.23 -15.09 -2.24
C ASP A 392 16.11 -16.43 -2.95
N ALA A 393 15.10 -17.25 -2.66
CA ALA A 393 14.84 -18.51 -3.33
C ALA A 393 13.68 -18.47 -4.35
N ILE A 394 13.18 -17.28 -4.67
CA ILE A 394 12.09 -17.04 -5.64
C ILE A 394 12.38 -17.67 -7.01
N GLU A 395 13.65 -17.69 -7.43
CA GLU A 395 14.07 -18.21 -8.74
C GLU A 395 13.95 -19.72 -8.87
N ARG A 396 13.89 -20.46 -7.76
CA ARG A 396 13.86 -21.94 -7.77
C ARG A 396 12.65 -22.52 -8.49
N SER A 397 11.51 -21.82 -8.49
CA SER A 397 10.27 -22.29 -9.12
C SER A 397 10.02 -21.68 -10.51
N ALA A 398 11.06 -21.19 -11.20
CA ALA A 398 10.91 -20.54 -12.51
C ALA A 398 10.39 -21.48 -13.60
N ASN A 399 10.81 -22.77 -13.61
CA ASN A 399 10.42 -23.75 -14.63
C ASN A 399 9.64 -24.90 -13.99
N LEU A 400 8.43 -25.14 -14.48
CA LEU A 400 7.57 -26.18 -13.93
C LEU A 400 6.65 -26.79 -15.00
N GLU A 401 6.16 -27.99 -14.70
CA GLU A 401 5.19 -28.71 -15.49
C GLU A 401 3.91 -28.91 -14.70
N ILE A 402 2.78 -28.65 -15.34
CA ILE A 402 1.45 -28.96 -14.80
C ILE A 402 0.91 -30.17 -15.54
N SER A 403 0.57 -31.19 -14.80
CA SER A 403 -0.05 -32.40 -15.33
C SER A 403 -1.31 -32.77 -14.55
N VAL A 404 -2.22 -33.48 -15.21
CA VAL A 404 -3.51 -33.87 -14.65
C VAL A 404 -3.77 -35.36 -14.86
N SER A 405 -4.62 -35.94 -14.02
CA SER A 405 -5.00 -37.37 -14.10
C SER A 405 -6.41 -37.60 -13.53
N ASP A 406 -7.09 -38.62 -14.02
CA ASP A 406 -8.36 -39.08 -13.45
C ASP A 406 -8.16 -40.25 -12.45
N ASP A 407 -7.10 -41.02 -12.61
CA ASP A 407 -6.84 -42.29 -11.93
C ASP A 407 -5.57 -42.33 -11.07
N ASP A 408 -4.84 -41.21 -10.99
CA ASP A 408 -3.56 -41.06 -10.30
C ASP A 408 -2.40 -41.88 -10.90
N ASN A 409 -2.60 -42.56 -12.03
CA ASN A 409 -1.61 -43.38 -12.69
C ASN A 409 -1.24 -42.88 -14.09
N SER A 410 -2.25 -42.46 -14.84
CA SER A 410 -2.11 -41.97 -16.22
C SER A 410 -2.11 -40.44 -16.20
N TRP A 411 -0.95 -39.83 -16.47
CA TRP A 411 -0.78 -38.39 -16.40
C TRP A 411 -0.70 -37.74 -17.77
N VAL A 412 -1.43 -36.65 -17.96
CA VAL A 412 -1.41 -35.82 -19.16
C VAL A 412 -0.81 -34.47 -18.81
N ILE A 413 0.25 -34.08 -19.49
CA ILE A 413 0.85 -32.76 -19.36
C ILE A 413 -0.06 -31.75 -20.07
N ILE A 414 -0.58 -30.78 -19.32
CA ILE A 414 -1.43 -29.73 -19.87
C ILE A 414 -0.68 -28.40 -20.07
N HIS A 415 0.46 -28.25 -19.40
CA HIS A 415 1.28 -27.05 -19.55
C HIS A 415 2.72 -27.24 -19.09
N ARG A 416 3.63 -26.51 -19.73
CA ARG A 416 5.02 -26.32 -19.31
C ARG A 416 5.35 -24.85 -19.28
N LYS A 417 5.86 -24.39 -18.13
CA LYS A 417 6.49 -23.09 -17.96
C LYS A 417 7.99 -23.32 -18.02
N ASP A 418 8.64 -22.84 -19.07
CA ASP A 418 10.07 -23.03 -19.38
C ASP A 418 10.76 -21.72 -19.82
N ASP A 419 10.18 -20.59 -19.43
CA ASP A 419 10.63 -19.24 -19.79
C ASP A 419 11.76 -18.71 -18.90
N ASN A 420 12.14 -19.42 -17.83
CA ASN A 420 13.10 -19.02 -16.81
C ASN A 420 12.72 -17.71 -16.06
N ILE A 421 11.46 -17.29 -16.11
CA ILE A 421 10.99 -16.08 -15.42
C ILE A 421 10.40 -16.50 -14.08
N SER A 422 10.91 -15.92 -13.00
CA SER A 422 10.34 -16.07 -11.66
C SER A 422 8.96 -15.43 -11.58
N TYR A 423 8.10 -15.97 -10.75
CA TYR A 423 6.80 -15.39 -10.44
C TYR A 423 6.67 -15.20 -8.94
N GLY A 424 5.80 -14.30 -8.52
CA GLY A 424 5.57 -13.96 -7.13
C GLY A 424 4.38 -14.70 -6.52
N GLY A 425 3.82 -14.12 -5.48
CA GLY A 425 2.70 -14.68 -4.74
C GLY A 425 1.97 -13.62 -3.95
N ALA A 426 2.36 -13.38 -2.70
CA ALA A 426 1.73 -12.38 -1.84
C ALA A 426 1.89 -10.94 -2.36
N ASP A 427 2.80 -10.68 -3.30
CA ASP A 427 2.97 -9.41 -4.03
C ASP A 427 1.93 -9.19 -5.13
N GLY A 428 0.98 -10.13 -5.32
CA GLY A 428 -0.05 -10.05 -6.34
C GLY A 428 0.37 -10.51 -7.74
N SER A 429 1.53 -11.15 -7.89
CA SER A 429 2.03 -11.65 -9.20
C SER A 429 2.20 -13.19 -9.23
N PRO A 430 1.18 -13.99 -8.86
CA PRO A 430 1.26 -15.43 -8.93
C PRO A 430 1.36 -15.90 -10.40
N TYR A 431 1.84 -17.10 -10.58
CA TYR A 431 1.71 -17.76 -11.88
C TYR A 431 0.27 -18.22 -12.10
N ILE A 432 -0.33 -17.89 -13.25
CA ILE A 432 -1.71 -18.25 -13.60
C ILE A 432 -1.72 -19.02 -14.91
N TRP A 433 -2.19 -20.27 -14.85
CA TRP A 433 -2.56 -21.04 -16.03
C TRP A 433 -4.08 -21.02 -16.21
N ARG A 434 -4.55 -20.84 -17.45
CA ARG A 434 -5.98 -20.82 -17.81
C ARG A 434 -6.28 -21.65 -19.04
N ASN A 435 -7.47 -22.26 -19.01
CA ASN A 435 -8.08 -22.93 -20.16
C ASN A 435 -9.60 -22.68 -20.13
N GLU A 436 -10.11 -21.93 -21.11
CA GLU A 436 -11.54 -21.56 -21.18
C GLU A 436 -12.46 -22.77 -21.39
N GLU A 437 -12.00 -23.78 -22.12
CA GLU A 437 -12.79 -25.02 -22.33
C GLU A 437 -12.80 -25.91 -21.10
N GLY A 438 -11.80 -25.75 -20.23
CA GLY A 438 -11.56 -26.54 -19.05
C GLY A 438 -11.07 -27.97 -19.37
N VAL A 439 -10.19 -28.50 -18.54
CA VAL A 439 -9.60 -29.83 -18.63
C VAL A 439 -10.25 -30.74 -17.61
N PRO A 440 -10.90 -31.87 -18.01
CA PRO A 440 -11.46 -32.80 -17.04
C PRO A 440 -10.35 -33.56 -16.33
N ALA A 441 -10.31 -33.52 -14.98
CA ALA A 441 -9.42 -34.33 -14.16
C ALA A 441 -9.84 -34.34 -12.69
N ARG A 442 -9.38 -35.38 -11.95
CA ARG A 442 -9.49 -35.48 -10.49
C ARG A 442 -8.22 -35.00 -9.79
N PHE A 443 -7.06 -35.26 -10.38
CA PHE A 443 -5.78 -34.92 -9.79
C PHE A 443 -5.06 -33.83 -10.58
N VAL A 444 -4.40 -32.93 -9.84
CA VAL A 444 -3.47 -31.92 -10.41
C VAL A 444 -2.10 -32.14 -9.80
N LYS A 445 -1.07 -32.24 -10.64
CA LYS A 445 0.32 -32.38 -10.21
C LYS A 445 1.17 -31.26 -10.77
N ILE A 446 2.00 -30.68 -9.93
CA ILE A 446 3.00 -29.67 -10.27
C ILE A 446 4.37 -30.29 -10.07
N THR A 447 5.19 -30.33 -11.12
CA THR A 447 6.56 -30.88 -11.07
C THR A 447 7.55 -29.77 -11.40
N LEU A 448 8.55 -29.58 -10.56
CA LEU A 448 9.69 -28.73 -10.88
C LEU A 448 10.74 -29.55 -11.63
N LEU A 449 11.08 -29.14 -12.87
CA LEU A 449 11.99 -29.88 -13.72
C LEU A 449 13.44 -29.51 -13.42
N GLY A 450 14.27 -30.50 -13.09
CA GLY A 450 15.69 -30.31 -12.84
C GLY A 450 16.29 -31.39 -11.93
N GLN A 451 17.60 -31.29 -11.67
CA GLN A 451 18.33 -32.21 -10.79
C GLN A 451 18.75 -31.52 -9.50
N GLN A 452 18.64 -32.25 -8.38
CA GLN A 452 19.03 -31.79 -7.04
C GLN A 452 18.47 -30.41 -6.70
N ILE A 453 17.15 -30.26 -6.81
CA ILE A 453 16.39 -29.04 -6.59
C ILE A 453 15.29 -29.24 -5.54
N TYR A 454 14.70 -28.15 -5.09
CA TYR A 454 13.65 -28.10 -4.07
C TYR A 454 12.38 -27.49 -4.66
N LEU A 455 11.23 -28.12 -4.50
CA LEU A 455 9.94 -27.54 -4.83
C LEU A 455 9.29 -26.95 -3.57
N HIS A 456 8.73 -25.77 -3.70
CA HIS A 456 7.99 -25.09 -2.63
C HIS A 456 6.93 -24.17 -3.21
N PHE A 457 5.81 -23.99 -2.49
CA PHE A 457 4.77 -22.99 -2.74
C PHE A 457 4.30 -22.36 -1.45
N CYS A 458 3.81 -21.13 -1.53
CA CYS A 458 3.07 -20.48 -0.43
C CYS A 458 1.59 -20.87 -0.47
N GLN A 459 1.01 -20.96 -1.69
CA GLN A 459 -0.38 -21.34 -1.90
C GLN A 459 -0.54 -21.92 -3.29
N VAL A 460 -1.48 -22.87 -3.44
CA VAL A 460 -1.97 -23.40 -4.73
C VAL A 460 -3.48 -23.30 -4.75
N GLN A 461 -4.04 -22.75 -5.81
CA GLN A 461 -5.46 -22.64 -6.01
C GLN A 461 -5.85 -23.28 -7.33
N VAL A 462 -6.84 -24.17 -7.30
CA VAL A 462 -7.42 -24.78 -8.50
C VAL A 462 -8.88 -24.35 -8.59
N PHE A 463 -9.23 -23.74 -9.70
CA PHE A 463 -10.59 -23.26 -9.98
C PHE A 463 -11.22 -24.10 -11.09
N GLY A 464 -12.51 -24.41 -10.91
CA GLY A 464 -13.18 -25.25 -11.88
C GLY A 464 -14.63 -25.55 -11.51
N ILE A 465 -15.25 -26.40 -12.34
CA ILE A 465 -16.63 -26.87 -12.14
C ILE A 465 -16.57 -28.36 -11.79
N ALA A 466 -16.95 -28.70 -10.57
CA ALA A 466 -17.05 -30.08 -10.14
C ALA A 466 -18.19 -30.79 -10.91
N SER A 467 -17.90 -31.97 -11.48
CA SER A 467 -18.95 -32.81 -12.06
C SER A 467 -19.89 -33.30 -10.97
N TRP A 468 -21.18 -33.23 -11.19
CA TRP A 468 -22.22 -33.72 -10.28
C TRP A 468 -22.21 -35.23 -10.22
#